data_bc8adf3e0d2385eea591098cfb7d37a5
#
_entry.id   bc8adf3e0d2385eea591098cfb7d37a5
#
_cell.length_a   1.000
_cell.length_b   1.000
_cell.length_c   1.000
_cell.angle_alpha   90.00
_cell.angle_beta   90.00
_cell.angle_gamma   90.00
#
_symmetry.space_group_name_H-M   'P 1'
#
loop_
_entity.id
_entity.type
_entity.pdbx_description
1 polymer ?
#
loop_
_entity_poly.entity_id
_entity_poly.type
_entity_poly.pdbx_seq_one_letter_code
_entity_poly.pdbx_strand_id
1 'polypeptide(L)'
;MKKFLLVLSCIASWQVLATDKTIVKSTVSDVTIFAQGAQLYHKASYTISPGNTEVIIEGISPFIDKNSIQVKATGNVIILDSKHSIFYPQPENLLPDAVSAKTKREIIALEDSLRMMGYDIQELTDEIAVLNATKNIIAINGAVKGQGKVNDSINLLKQTVDFYTLKMNEINKKLLALNKKMFEKQTKKTQMEDRLSKLRNYDRNNGEDPNKYAPIHRVIVTLTTKENVTGKINLSYLVSNAGWVPLYDLRTDIGTNKMNLNYKAQVYQNTGLEWKDVKLTISTNNPYQNKTKPTLHPWYIDYYAYRNQNINYNDANAPAMMKKEMEVISYSNSITTNGYSLEEKDAVTSADFTTVVRNLTSAEFKIDIPYTIPSNNEQHMVLIKNTDLDVKFKYFTVPKLDHSVYLVAELSKLDELGLVPAKANIFTDGSYVGETYIDPTTIDDTLSLSLGKDPNIVTKRTLLKKESKDKILNDKMERTMKYTIEVKNLKATPIEIVVLDQIPITQNGEITIEAMNLSGGTLEERSGIVEWRFDLKSKDSKVLDFGYKVKHPKDKQVYLN
;
A
#
# COMPACT_ATOMS: atom_id res chain seq x y z
N MET A 1 12.97 94.96 -27.67
CA MET A 1 11.81 94.00 -27.68
C MET A 1 12.33 92.60 -27.57
N LYS A 2 12.34 92.01 -26.34
CA LYS A 2 12.77 90.64 -26.13
C LYS A 2 11.52 89.82 -25.81
N LYS A 3 11.19 88.88 -26.69
CA LYS A 3 10.08 87.92 -26.46
C LYS A 3 10.56 86.81 -25.50
N PHE A 4 9.93 86.71 -24.33
CA PHE A 4 10.10 85.59 -23.40
C PHE A 4 9.22 84.43 -23.85
N LEU A 5 9.81 83.31 -24.18
CA LEU A 5 9.13 82.09 -24.54
C LEU A 5 9.02 81.26 -23.24
N LEU A 6 7.81 81.13 -22.75
CA LEU A 6 7.51 80.29 -21.56
C LEU A 6 7.30 78.84 -22.01
N VAL A 7 8.28 77.97 -21.76
CA VAL A 7 8.17 76.55 -22.02
C VAL A 7 7.47 75.89 -20.78
N LEU A 8 6.20 75.58 -20.94
CA LEU A 8 5.43 74.82 -19.93
C LEU A 8 5.81 73.36 -20.05
N SER A 9 6.70 72.87 -19.17
CA SER A 9 7.07 71.45 -19.05
C SER A 9 5.94 70.71 -18.36
N CYS A 10 5.12 69.95 -19.12
CA CYS A 10 4.19 68.96 -18.56
C CYS A 10 4.99 67.75 -18.00
N ILE A 11 5.25 67.77 -16.70
CA ILE A 11 5.72 66.59 -15.97
C ILE A 11 4.50 65.65 -15.83
N ALA A 12 4.35 64.73 -16.77
CA ALA A 12 3.46 63.56 -16.56
C ALA A 12 4.08 62.74 -15.45
N SER A 13 3.59 62.93 -14.22
CA SER A 13 3.86 62.01 -13.09
C SER A 13 3.28 60.66 -13.42
N TRP A 14 4.13 59.73 -13.87
CA TRP A 14 3.80 58.32 -13.85
C TRP A 14 3.64 57.93 -12.38
N GLN A 15 2.40 57.90 -11.90
CA GLN A 15 2.08 57.22 -10.65
C GLN A 15 2.39 55.75 -10.88
N VAL A 16 3.52 55.30 -10.41
CA VAL A 16 3.78 53.89 -10.16
C VAL A 16 2.72 53.48 -9.14
N LEU A 17 1.65 52.82 -9.57
CA LEU A 17 0.66 52.21 -8.71
C LEU A 17 1.40 51.16 -7.88
N ALA A 18 1.85 51.55 -6.69
CA ALA A 18 2.36 50.62 -5.70
C ALA A 18 1.20 49.65 -5.36
N THR A 19 1.39 48.39 -5.67
CA THR A 19 0.43 47.36 -5.28
C THR A 19 0.49 47.20 -3.76
N ASP A 20 -0.60 47.52 -3.08
CA ASP A 20 -0.70 47.34 -1.65
C ASP A 20 -0.53 45.86 -1.26
N LYS A 21 0.17 45.61 -0.17
CA LYS A 21 0.43 44.24 0.34
C LYS A 21 -0.21 44.05 1.71
N THR A 22 -1.06 43.04 1.80
CA THR A 22 -1.71 42.68 3.07
C THR A 22 -1.34 41.23 3.43
N ILE A 23 -0.71 41.04 4.61
CA ILE A 23 -0.36 39.71 5.11
C ILE A 23 -1.50 39.21 6.00
N VAL A 24 -2.00 38.01 5.69
CA VAL A 24 -3.06 37.34 6.47
C VAL A 24 -2.63 35.94 6.88
N LYS A 25 -2.94 35.56 8.11
CA LYS A 25 -2.74 34.17 8.57
C LYS A 25 -3.95 33.32 8.22
N SER A 26 -3.69 32.14 7.69
CA SER A 26 -4.74 31.15 7.44
C SER A 26 -4.69 30.00 8.43
N THR A 27 -5.81 29.34 8.60
CA THR A 27 -5.93 28.12 9.39
C THR A 27 -6.55 27.03 8.53
N VAL A 28 -6.08 25.79 8.70
CA VAL A 28 -6.71 24.61 8.07
C VAL A 28 -8.06 24.40 8.72
N SER A 29 -9.12 24.38 7.94
CA SER A 29 -10.50 24.22 8.45
C SER A 29 -11.07 22.85 8.12
N ASP A 30 -10.73 22.33 6.94
CA ASP A 30 -11.24 21.07 6.44
C ASP A 30 -10.10 20.32 5.75
N VAL A 31 -10.09 18.99 5.82
CA VAL A 31 -9.09 18.14 5.18
C VAL A 31 -9.78 16.97 4.50
N THR A 32 -9.49 16.77 3.21
CA THR A 32 -9.86 15.54 2.51
C THR A 32 -8.61 14.69 2.33
N ILE A 33 -8.58 13.51 2.95
CA ILE A 33 -7.46 12.58 2.87
C ILE A 33 -7.75 11.52 1.81
N PHE A 34 -6.79 11.31 0.93
CA PHE A 34 -6.79 10.27 -0.09
C PHE A 34 -5.91 9.10 0.33
N ALA A 35 -5.96 7.98 -0.40
CA ALA A 35 -5.02 6.87 -0.19
C ALA A 35 -3.55 7.34 -0.28
N GLN A 36 -3.30 8.34 -1.15
CA GLN A 36 -2.03 9.06 -1.24
C GLN A 36 -2.32 10.55 -1.28
N GLY A 37 -1.73 11.30 -0.34
CA GLY A 37 -1.88 12.74 -0.22
C GLY A 37 -3.16 13.17 0.49
N ALA A 38 -3.28 14.48 0.65
CA ALA A 38 -4.47 15.12 1.18
C ALA A 38 -4.74 16.45 0.48
N GLN A 39 -5.98 16.89 0.47
CA GLN A 39 -6.36 18.25 0.09
C GLN A 39 -6.65 19.04 1.36
N LEU A 40 -5.90 20.11 1.57
CA LEU A 40 -6.06 21.02 2.68
C LEU A 40 -6.92 22.21 2.25
N TYR A 41 -7.87 22.58 3.09
CA TYR A 41 -8.72 23.75 2.90
C TYR A 41 -8.44 24.76 4.00
N HIS A 42 -8.04 25.95 3.58
CA HIS A 42 -7.70 27.06 4.47
C HIS A 42 -8.73 28.16 4.39
N LYS A 43 -8.93 28.85 5.51
CA LYS A 43 -9.76 30.05 5.60
C LYS A 43 -8.92 31.19 6.16
N ALA A 44 -9.02 32.34 5.48
CA ALA A 44 -8.41 33.60 5.92
C ALA A 44 -9.40 34.74 5.71
N SER A 45 -9.34 35.76 6.57
CA SER A 45 -10.12 36.99 6.38
C SER A 45 -9.19 38.09 5.87
N TYR A 46 -9.69 38.94 4.99
CA TYR A 46 -8.95 40.06 4.44
C TYR A 46 -9.75 41.35 4.42
N THR A 47 -9.08 42.48 4.43
CA THR A 47 -9.64 43.81 4.21
C THR A 47 -8.71 44.54 3.26
N ILE A 48 -9.25 45.05 2.16
CA ILE A 48 -8.51 45.74 1.10
C ILE A 48 -9.21 47.02 0.67
N SER A 49 -8.41 47.98 0.22
CA SER A 49 -8.84 49.28 -0.34
C SER A 49 -9.04 49.20 -1.85
N PRO A 50 -9.70 50.21 -2.46
CA PRO A 50 -9.85 50.27 -3.92
C PRO A 50 -8.51 50.20 -4.65
N GLY A 51 -8.46 49.44 -5.74
CA GLY A 51 -7.24 49.23 -6.53
C GLY A 51 -6.80 47.78 -6.51
N ASN A 52 -5.52 47.53 -6.82
CA ASN A 52 -4.90 46.21 -6.83
C ASN A 52 -4.17 45.98 -5.49
N THR A 53 -4.48 44.87 -4.82
CA THR A 53 -3.84 44.49 -3.57
C THR A 53 -3.33 43.04 -3.65
N GLU A 54 -2.07 42.81 -3.25
CA GLU A 54 -1.52 41.48 -3.04
C GLU A 54 -1.88 41.02 -1.62
N VAL A 55 -2.78 40.05 -1.50
CA VAL A 55 -3.07 39.36 -0.23
C VAL A 55 -2.12 38.19 -0.07
N ILE A 56 -1.21 38.29 0.88
CA ILE A 56 -0.19 37.29 1.18
C ILE A 56 -0.71 36.38 2.28
N ILE A 57 -1.00 35.12 1.95
CA ILE A 57 -1.55 34.13 2.85
C ILE A 57 -0.42 33.31 3.45
N GLU A 58 -0.26 33.33 4.77
CA GLU A 58 0.70 32.52 5.53
C GLU A 58 0.01 31.33 6.23
N GLY A 59 0.81 30.40 6.77
CA GLY A 59 0.31 29.17 7.38
C GLY A 59 0.09 28.07 6.34
N ILE A 60 0.91 28.07 5.28
CA ILE A 60 0.84 27.13 4.16
C ILE A 60 1.85 25.99 4.38
N SER A 61 1.45 24.77 4.03
CA SER A 61 2.32 23.59 4.08
C SER A 61 3.56 23.75 3.19
N PRO A 62 4.76 23.38 3.67
CA PRO A 62 5.95 23.33 2.83
C PRO A 62 5.85 22.27 1.71
N PHE A 63 4.97 21.31 1.82
CA PHE A 63 4.76 20.22 0.87
C PHE A 63 3.60 20.45 -0.11
N ILE A 64 3.23 21.73 -0.31
CA ILE A 64 2.19 22.15 -1.26
C ILE A 64 2.52 21.75 -2.70
N ASP A 65 1.56 21.11 -3.38
CA ASP A 65 1.59 21.00 -4.84
C ASP A 65 1.13 22.33 -5.47
N LYS A 66 2.06 23.03 -6.06
CA LYS A 66 1.86 24.38 -6.63
C LYS A 66 0.80 24.40 -7.74
N ASN A 67 0.64 23.29 -8.47
CA ASN A 67 -0.29 23.18 -9.59
C ASN A 67 -1.74 22.93 -9.14
N SER A 68 -1.92 22.55 -7.88
CA SER A 68 -3.24 22.23 -7.30
C SER A 68 -3.91 23.39 -6.59
N ILE A 69 -3.28 24.57 -6.57
CA ILE A 69 -3.78 25.75 -5.85
C ILE A 69 -5.11 26.21 -6.43
N GLN A 70 -6.11 26.29 -5.58
CA GLN A 70 -7.43 26.84 -5.90
C GLN A 70 -7.79 27.93 -4.88
N VAL A 71 -8.24 29.08 -5.37
CA VAL A 71 -8.60 30.23 -4.54
C VAL A 71 -10.03 30.67 -4.86
N LYS A 72 -10.80 30.92 -3.82
CA LYS A 72 -12.12 31.57 -3.89
C LYS A 72 -12.14 32.71 -2.88
N ALA A 73 -12.59 33.89 -3.31
CA ALA A 73 -12.76 35.06 -2.46
C ALA A 73 -14.24 35.46 -2.39
N THR A 74 -14.67 35.95 -1.23
CA THR A 74 -16.02 36.51 -1.02
C THR A 74 -15.91 38.03 -0.92
N GLY A 75 -16.93 38.75 -1.41
CA GLY A 75 -16.95 40.21 -1.50
C GLY A 75 -16.95 40.66 -2.96
N ASN A 76 -17.06 41.97 -3.15
CA ASN A 76 -17.05 42.58 -4.50
C ASN A 76 -15.62 42.75 -5.00
N VAL A 77 -14.95 41.60 -5.30
CA VAL A 77 -13.53 41.54 -5.71
C VAL A 77 -13.35 40.65 -6.92
N ILE A 78 -12.32 40.93 -7.71
CA ILE A 78 -11.88 40.10 -8.83
C ILE A 78 -10.51 39.51 -8.48
N ILE A 79 -10.35 38.20 -8.58
CA ILE A 79 -9.05 37.54 -8.46
C ILE A 79 -8.35 37.65 -9.79
N LEU A 80 -7.17 38.32 -9.81
CA LEU A 80 -6.36 38.49 -11.01
C LEU A 80 -5.33 37.38 -11.16
N ASP A 81 -4.70 36.96 -10.05
CA ASP A 81 -3.64 35.95 -10.05
C ASP A 81 -3.54 35.26 -8.69
N SER A 82 -3.00 34.06 -8.68
CA SER A 82 -2.62 33.33 -7.47
C SER A 82 -1.35 32.53 -7.69
N LYS A 83 -0.34 32.71 -6.82
CA LYS A 83 0.95 32.03 -6.93
C LYS A 83 1.52 31.61 -5.59
N HIS A 84 2.24 30.49 -5.58
CA HIS A 84 3.05 30.08 -4.43
C HIS A 84 4.36 30.87 -4.39
N SER A 85 4.77 31.28 -3.20
CA SER A 85 6.03 31.98 -2.94
C SER A 85 6.66 31.47 -1.65
N ILE A 86 7.98 31.49 -1.60
CA ILE A 86 8.72 31.17 -0.39
C ILE A 86 9.39 32.46 0.07
N PHE A 87 9.10 32.86 1.27
CA PHE A 87 9.75 33.98 1.92
C PHE A 87 10.84 33.48 2.86
N TYR A 88 12.03 34.00 2.70
CA TYR A 88 13.17 33.73 3.57
C TYR A 88 13.36 34.93 4.49
N PRO A 89 12.96 34.83 5.79
CA PRO A 89 13.22 35.90 6.73
C PRO A 89 14.72 36.16 6.81
N GLN A 90 15.13 37.41 6.59
CA GLN A 90 16.52 37.80 6.74
C GLN A 90 16.79 38.05 8.23
N PRO A 91 17.88 37.56 8.82
CA PRO A 91 18.30 38.04 10.13
C PRO A 91 18.56 39.54 10.04
N GLU A 92 17.91 40.32 10.89
CA GLU A 92 18.29 41.71 11.08
C GLU A 92 19.76 41.74 11.48
N ASN A 93 20.60 42.29 10.60
CA ASN A 93 22.04 42.53 10.70
C ASN A 93 22.67 42.15 12.08
N LEU A 94 22.85 40.86 12.30
CA LEU A 94 23.79 40.40 13.32
C LEU A 94 25.18 40.64 12.74
N LEU A 95 25.93 41.52 13.37
CA LEU A 95 27.34 41.79 13.05
C LEU A 95 28.08 40.47 12.89
N PRO A 96 28.97 40.33 11.86
CA PRO A 96 29.65 39.08 11.53
C PRO A 96 30.57 38.48 12.62
N ASP A 97 30.74 39.14 13.73
CA ASP A 97 31.75 38.84 14.74
C ASP A 97 31.29 38.02 15.96
N ALA A 98 30.02 37.59 16.02
CA ALA A 98 29.50 36.87 17.17
C ALA A 98 29.95 35.40 17.30
N VAL A 99 30.50 34.80 16.24
CA VAL A 99 30.95 33.40 16.28
C VAL A 99 32.42 33.34 16.69
N SER A 100 32.71 32.61 17.77
CA SER A 100 34.08 32.38 18.17
C SER A 100 34.87 31.73 17.03
N ALA A 101 36.08 32.22 16.73
CA ALA A 101 36.96 31.66 15.72
C ALA A 101 37.20 30.15 15.92
N LYS A 102 37.07 29.66 17.13
CA LYS A 102 37.14 28.24 17.51
C LYS A 102 35.92 27.47 16.97
N THR A 103 34.72 27.98 17.15
CA THR A 103 33.47 27.36 16.68
C THR A 103 33.42 27.30 15.15
N LYS A 104 33.85 28.39 14.45
CA LYS A 104 33.96 28.39 12.99
C LYS A 104 34.92 27.29 12.47
N ARG A 105 36.08 27.14 13.11
CA ARG A 105 37.04 26.07 12.76
C ARG A 105 36.48 24.68 13.01
N GLU A 106 35.73 24.49 14.10
CA GLU A 106 35.10 23.21 14.41
C GLU A 106 34.00 22.85 13.43
N ILE A 107 33.18 23.81 12.98
CA ILE A 107 32.16 23.63 11.94
C ILE A 107 32.81 23.19 10.63
N ILE A 108 33.85 23.89 10.16
CA ILE A 108 34.57 23.57 8.92
C ILE A 108 35.18 22.15 9.02
N ALA A 109 35.80 21.81 10.14
CA ALA A 109 36.42 20.50 10.35
C ALA A 109 35.37 19.36 10.34
N LEU A 110 34.17 19.62 10.90
CA LEU A 110 33.05 18.67 10.87
C LEU A 110 32.48 18.51 9.47
N GLU A 111 32.34 19.58 8.72
CA GLU A 111 31.87 19.55 7.31
C GLU A 111 32.81 18.76 6.42
N ASP A 112 34.13 18.97 6.57
CA ASP A 112 35.15 18.21 5.86
C ASP A 112 35.11 16.73 6.24
N SER A 113 34.97 16.43 7.54
CA SER A 113 34.87 15.06 8.04
C SER A 113 33.60 14.36 7.54
N LEU A 114 32.47 15.06 7.45
CA LEU A 114 31.21 14.54 6.90
C LEU A 114 31.33 14.24 5.41
N ARG A 115 32.05 15.09 4.66
CA ARG A 115 32.31 14.87 3.25
C ARG A 115 33.16 13.62 3.04
N MET A 116 34.25 13.45 3.81
CA MET A 116 35.09 12.25 3.76
C MET A 116 34.30 11.00 4.15
N MET A 117 33.48 11.08 5.21
CA MET A 117 32.59 9.98 5.61
C MET A 117 31.60 9.60 4.51
N GLY A 118 31.14 10.57 3.70
CA GLY A 118 30.30 10.34 2.52
C GLY A 118 31.00 9.45 1.49
N TYR A 119 32.27 9.72 1.19
CA TYR A 119 33.08 8.89 0.28
C TYR A 119 33.32 7.49 0.82
N ASP A 120 33.63 7.36 2.12
CA ASP A 120 33.81 6.06 2.76
C ASP A 120 32.55 5.19 2.69
N ILE A 121 31.37 5.80 2.88
CA ILE A 121 30.07 5.13 2.79
C ILE A 121 29.81 4.71 1.35
N GLN A 122 30.13 5.56 0.37
CA GLN A 122 29.97 5.25 -1.04
C GLN A 122 30.85 4.06 -1.44
N GLU A 123 32.13 4.05 -1.04
CA GLU A 123 33.05 2.94 -1.29
C GLU A 123 32.50 1.61 -0.76
N LEU A 124 32.00 1.60 0.50
CA LEU A 124 31.38 0.41 1.09
C LEU A 124 30.12 -0.01 0.33
N THR A 125 29.33 0.95 -0.14
CA THR A 125 28.12 0.68 -0.92
C THR A 125 28.45 0.01 -2.25
N ASP A 126 29.48 0.50 -2.93
CA ASP A 126 29.93 -0.04 -4.21
C ASP A 126 30.52 -1.45 -4.04
N GLU A 127 31.29 -1.70 -2.96
CA GLU A 127 31.83 -3.02 -2.65
C GLU A 127 30.72 -4.04 -2.32
N ILE A 128 29.70 -3.63 -1.56
CA ILE A 128 28.51 -4.43 -1.27
C ILE A 128 27.74 -4.74 -2.58
N ALA A 129 27.60 -3.77 -3.48
CA ALA A 129 26.94 -3.95 -4.77
C ALA A 129 27.67 -4.99 -5.63
N VAL A 130 28.98 -4.93 -5.71
CA VAL A 130 29.82 -5.92 -6.43
C VAL A 130 29.65 -7.32 -5.86
N LEU A 131 29.67 -7.47 -4.53
CA LEU A 131 29.49 -8.77 -3.88
C LEU A 131 28.08 -9.33 -4.10
N ASN A 132 27.04 -8.49 -4.08
CA ASN A 132 25.68 -8.90 -4.38
C ASN A 132 25.52 -9.31 -5.85
N ALA A 133 26.12 -8.59 -6.78
CA ALA A 133 26.15 -8.96 -8.19
C ALA A 133 26.86 -10.32 -8.39
N THR A 134 28.00 -10.51 -7.72
CA THR A 134 28.74 -11.78 -7.75
C THR A 134 27.90 -12.93 -7.17
N LYS A 135 27.21 -12.69 -6.03
CA LYS A 135 26.30 -13.65 -5.42
C LYS A 135 25.17 -14.06 -6.37
N ASN A 136 24.59 -13.09 -7.09
CA ASN A 136 23.55 -13.34 -8.10
C ASN A 136 24.08 -14.17 -9.28
N ILE A 137 25.25 -13.85 -9.80
CA ILE A 137 25.88 -14.63 -10.88
C ILE A 137 26.08 -16.07 -10.43
N ILE A 138 26.59 -16.27 -9.22
CA ILE A 138 26.80 -17.60 -8.65
C ILE A 138 25.45 -18.31 -8.48
N ALA A 139 24.40 -17.66 -7.94
CA ALA A 139 23.09 -18.25 -7.72
C ALA A 139 22.40 -18.66 -9.03
N ILE A 140 22.47 -17.82 -10.07
CA ILE A 140 21.87 -18.08 -11.38
C ILE A 140 22.59 -19.25 -12.09
N ASN A 141 23.92 -19.29 -12.03
CA ASN A 141 24.71 -20.36 -12.65
C ASN A 141 24.72 -21.65 -11.80
N GLY A 142 24.39 -21.58 -10.50
CA GLY A 142 24.22 -22.73 -9.62
C GLY A 142 22.94 -23.51 -9.87
N ALA A 143 21.93 -22.89 -10.46
CA ALA A 143 20.79 -23.59 -11.00
C ALA A 143 21.20 -24.31 -12.29
N VAL A 144 21.96 -25.41 -12.19
CA VAL A 144 22.23 -26.31 -13.31
C VAL A 144 20.88 -26.86 -13.79
N LYS A 145 20.27 -26.17 -14.73
CA LYS A 145 19.15 -26.72 -15.50
C LYS A 145 19.76 -27.86 -16.32
N GLY A 146 19.52 -29.09 -15.89
CA GLY A 146 19.86 -30.28 -16.63
C GLY A 146 19.27 -30.21 -18.03
N GLN A 147 20.03 -29.71 -18.97
CA GLN A 147 19.77 -29.95 -20.37
C GLN A 147 20.24 -31.38 -20.63
N GLY A 148 19.33 -32.32 -20.47
CA GLY A 148 19.30 -33.74 -20.73
C GLY A 148 20.29 -34.41 -21.66
N LYS A 149 21.60 -34.14 -21.59
CA LYS A 149 22.63 -34.80 -22.40
C LYS A 149 23.99 -34.99 -21.72
N VAL A 150 24.08 -34.90 -20.40
CA VAL A 150 25.35 -35.24 -19.72
C VAL A 150 25.05 -36.24 -18.63
N ASN A 151 25.73 -37.41 -18.72
CA ASN A 151 25.89 -38.32 -17.59
C ASN A 151 26.73 -37.59 -16.51
N ASP A 152 26.11 -36.70 -15.77
CA ASP A 152 26.80 -35.97 -14.73
C ASP A 152 27.14 -36.95 -13.60
N SER A 153 28.42 -37.26 -13.49
CA SER A 153 28.97 -38.04 -12.40
C SER A 153 28.52 -37.41 -11.10
N ILE A 154 27.94 -38.19 -10.17
CA ILE A 154 27.57 -37.77 -8.80
C ILE A 154 28.74 -37.03 -8.13
N ASN A 155 29.99 -37.37 -8.44
CA ASN A 155 31.19 -36.69 -7.96
C ASN A 155 31.31 -35.24 -8.48
N LEU A 156 30.96 -34.96 -9.71
CA LEU A 156 30.97 -33.60 -10.28
C LEU A 156 29.87 -32.73 -9.64
N LEU A 157 28.69 -33.30 -9.42
CA LEU A 157 27.60 -32.62 -8.72
C LEU A 157 28.02 -32.25 -7.28
N LYS A 158 28.62 -33.20 -6.56
CA LYS A 158 29.12 -32.97 -5.20
C LYS A 158 30.19 -31.85 -5.17
N GLN A 159 31.17 -31.90 -6.06
CA GLN A 159 32.21 -30.87 -6.17
C GLN A 159 31.61 -29.49 -6.49
N THR A 160 30.58 -29.45 -7.35
CA THR A 160 29.88 -28.22 -7.69
C THR A 160 29.14 -27.65 -6.47
N VAL A 161 28.39 -28.48 -5.74
CA VAL A 161 27.68 -28.07 -4.53
C VAL A 161 28.64 -27.58 -3.45
N ASP A 162 29.75 -28.30 -3.25
CA ASP A 162 30.78 -27.92 -2.27
C ASP A 162 31.44 -26.57 -2.65
N PHE A 163 31.76 -26.35 -3.93
CA PHE A 163 32.26 -25.07 -4.42
C PHE A 163 31.28 -23.92 -4.20
N TYR A 164 30.00 -24.12 -4.57
CA TYR A 164 28.97 -23.11 -4.36
C TYR A 164 28.80 -22.78 -2.88
N THR A 165 28.71 -23.79 -2.04
CA THR A 165 28.57 -23.63 -0.59
C THR A 165 29.71 -22.83 -0.02
N LEU A 166 30.95 -23.17 -0.40
CA LEU A 166 32.17 -22.47 0.05
C LEU A 166 32.14 -21.00 -0.39
N LYS A 167 31.87 -20.74 -1.68
CA LYS A 167 31.88 -19.38 -2.23
C LYS A 167 30.72 -18.52 -1.69
N MET A 168 29.53 -19.07 -1.53
CA MET A 168 28.41 -18.36 -0.93
C MET A 168 28.67 -18.02 0.54
N ASN A 169 29.27 -18.93 1.29
CA ASN A 169 29.65 -18.65 2.68
C ASN A 169 30.74 -17.55 2.77
N GLU A 170 31.73 -17.57 1.87
CA GLU A 170 32.76 -16.53 1.80
C GLU A 170 32.15 -15.16 1.52
N ILE A 171 31.28 -15.07 0.51
CA ILE A 171 30.60 -13.83 0.12
C ILE A 171 29.68 -13.34 1.27
N ASN A 172 28.90 -14.22 1.88
CA ASN A 172 28.01 -13.84 2.99
C ASN A 172 28.80 -13.33 4.21
N LYS A 173 29.95 -13.93 4.53
CA LYS A 173 30.84 -13.41 5.60
C LYS A 173 31.37 -12.02 5.27
N LYS A 174 31.79 -11.78 4.01
CA LYS A 174 32.25 -10.46 3.57
C LYS A 174 31.14 -9.43 3.62
N LEU A 175 29.95 -9.77 3.10
CA LEU A 175 28.79 -8.91 3.16
C LEU A 175 28.40 -8.53 4.59
N LEU A 176 28.42 -9.50 5.52
CA LEU A 176 28.13 -9.23 6.93
C LEU A 176 29.15 -8.25 7.54
N ALA A 177 30.44 -8.45 7.26
CA ALA A 177 31.52 -7.57 7.74
C ALA A 177 31.38 -6.14 7.17
N LEU A 178 31.07 -6.02 5.88
CA LEU A 178 30.88 -4.72 5.23
C LEU A 178 29.61 -4.01 5.74
N ASN A 179 28.50 -4.72 5.88
CA ASN A 179 27.29 -4.16 6.45
C ASN A 179 27.49 -3.65 7.89
N LYS A 180 28.28 -4.37 8.71
CA LYS A 180 28.65 -3.89 10.04
C LYS A 180 29.47 -2.60 9.97
N LYS A 181 30.49 -2.52 9.10
CA LYS A 181 31.26 -1.29 8.87
C LYS A 181 30.39 -0.14 8.37
N MET A 182 29.47 -0.44 7.44
CA MET A 182 28.50 0.53 6.92
C MET A 182 27.65 1.11 8.06
N PHE A 183 27.10 0.27 8.91
CA PHE A 183 26.30 0.70 10.06
C PHE A 183 27.10 1.57 11.03
N GLU A 184 28.34 1.18 11.35
CA GLU A 184 29.22 1.98 12.21
C GLU A 184 29.53 3.36 11.60
N LYS A 185 29.81 3.42 10.30
CA LYS A 185 30.06 4.67 9.57
C LYS A 185 28.80 5.55 9.51
N GLN A 186 27.64 4.95 9.24
CA GLN A 186 26.37 5.67 9.21
C GLN A 186 26.01 6.26 10.58
N THR A 187 26.22 5.50 11.66
CA THR A 187 26.00 5.97 13.03
C THR A 187 26.91 7.15 13.37
N LYS A 188 28.21 7.07 13.00
CA LYS A 188 29.13 8.19 13.19
C LYS A 188 28.73 9.42 12.38
N LYS A 189 28.30 9.23 11.14
CA LYS A 189 27.81 10.31 10.30
C LYS A 189 26.64 11.04 10.96
N THR A 190 25.64 10.31 11.44
CA THR A 190 24.48 10.90 12.15
C THR A 190 24.90 11.66 13.40
N GLN A 191 25.85 11.13 14.21
CA GLN A 191 26.37 11.85 15.38
C GLN A 191 27.12 13.14 15.01
N MET A 192 27.85 13.14 13.89
CA MET A 192 28.52 14.35 13.40
C MET A 192 27.52 15.37 12.86
N GLU A 193 26.49 14.94 12.16
CA GLU A 193 25.40 15.80 11.67
C GLU A 193 24.65 16.46 12.84
N ASP A 194 24.35 15.69 13.88
CA ASP A 194 23.75 16.19 15.13
C ASP A 194 24.64 17.23 15.82
N ARG A 195 25.94 16.96 15.89
CA ARG A 195 26.89 17.90 16.50
C ARG A 195 27.02 19.17 15.66
N LEU A 196 27.08 19.05 14.33
CA LEU A 196 27.11 20.18 13.40
C LEU A 196 25.84 21.03 13.53
N SER A 197 24.67 20.38 13.61
CA SER A 197 23.39 21.04 13.85
C SER A 197 23.39 21.80 15.17
N LYS A 198 23.87 21.19 16.26
CA LYS A 198 23.99 21.84 17.58
C LYS A 198 24.94 23.04 17.55
N LEU A 199 26.09 22.94 16.89
CA LEU A 199 27.05 24.04 16.74
C LEU A 199 26.47 25.19 15.90
N ARG A 200 25.81 24.88 14.80
CA ARG A 200 25.12 25.88 13.97
C ARG A 200 23.93 26.52 14.70
N ASN A 201 23.22 25.74 15.54
CA ASN A 201 22.12 26.24 16.36
C ASN A 201 22.60 27.04 17.57
N TYR A 202 23.73 26.68 18.20
CA TYR A 202 24.36 27.46 19.26
C TYR A 202 24.76 28.84 18.76
N ASP A 203 25.17 28.93 17.50
CA ASP A 203 25.49 30.18 16.83
C ASP A 203 24.26 31.07 16.56
N ARG A 204 23.10 30.42 16.33
CA ARG A 204 21.81 31.09 16.19
C ARG A 204 21.13 31.43 17.52
N ASN A 205 21.43 30.68 18.59
CA ASN A 205 20.68 30.69 19.84
C ASN A 205 21.23 31.63 20.92
N ASN A 206 21.98 32.65 20.56
CA ASN A 206 22.20 33.75 21.52
C ASN A 206 20.88 34.53 21.81
N GLY A 207 19.77 33.79 21.95
CA GLY A 207 18.49 34.30 22.45
C GLY A 207 17.30 34.27 21.50
N GLU A 208 17.38 33.71 20.31
CA GLU A 208 16.27 33.70 19.34
C GLU A 208 15.79 32.30 18.99
N ASP A 209 14.46 32.14 18.82
CA ASP A 209 13.77 30.93 18.42
C ASP A 209 14.41 30.36 17.12
N PRO A 210 14.87 29.10 17.09
CA PRO A 210 15.47 28.47 15.89
C PRO A 210 14.55 28.46 14.67
N ASN A 211 13.22 28.62 14.87
CA ASN A 211 12.25 28.69 13.78
C ASN A 211 12.05 30.11 13.21
N LYS A 212 12.62 31.15 13.82
CA LYS A 212 12.45 32.55 13.39
C LYS A 212 12.91 32.80 11.93
N TYR A 213 13.87 32.03 11.45
CA TYR A 213 14.41 32.13 10.09
C TYR A 213 14.05 30.98 9.16
N ALA A 214 13.14 30.11 9.60
CA ALA A 214 12.64 29.03 8.74
C ALA A 214 11.94 29.62 7.50
N PRO A 215 12.08 29.01 6.31
CA PRO A 215 11.37 29.42 5.11
C PRO A 215 9.86 29.44 5.36
N ILE A 216 9.22 30.56 5.07
CA ILE A 216 7.77 30.70 5.19
C ILE A 216 7.15 30.50 3.83
N HIS A 217 6.39 29.41 3.67
CA HIS A 217 5.60 29.16 2.48
C HIS A 217 4.35 30.03 2.49
N ARG A 218 4.09 30.71 1.35
CA ARG A 218 3.01 31.68 1.18
C ARG A 218 2.27 31.44 -0.11
N VAL A 219 0.98 31.77 -0.12
CA VAL A 219 0.23 31.91 -1.36
C VAL A 219 -0.12 33.40 -1.50
N ILE A 220 0.31 34.00 -2.59
CA ILE A 220 0.02 35.39 -2.92
C ILE A 220 -1.16 35.41 -3.86
N VAL A 221 -2.22 36.12 -3.49
CA VAL A 221 -3.43 36.30 -4.28
C VAL A 221 -3.57 37.78 -4.61
N THR A 222 -3.55 38.10 -5.90
CA THR A 222 -3.75 39.47 -6.36
C THR A 222 -5.25 39.73 -6.58
N LEU A 223 -5.80 40.64 -5.78
CA LEU A 223 -7.21 41.04 -5.85
C LEU A 223 -7.32 42.46 -6.38
N THR A 224 -8.41 42.77 -7.11
CA THR A 224 -8.77 44.12 -7.46
C THR A 224 -10.20 44.42 -7.05
N THR A 225 -10.43 45.66 -6.59
CA THR A 225 -11.75 46.13 -6.16
C THR A 225 -11.91 47.61 -6.44
N LYS A 226 -13.15 48.08 -6.57
CA LYS A 226 -13.49 49.50 -6.73
C LYS A 226 -13.84 50.22 -5.42
N GLU A 227 -14.02 49.47 -4.32
CA GLU A 227 -14.46 49.96 -3.03
C GLU A 227 -13.70 49.26 -1.88
N ASN A 228 -13.80 49.77 -0.68
CA ASN A 228 -13.27 49.06 0.51
C ASN A 228 -14.04 47.77 0.71
N VAL A 229 -13.36 46.64 0.72
CA VAL A 229 -13.97 45.32 0.86
C VAL A 229 -13.33 44.55 2.01
N THR A 230 -14.18 44.02 2.89
CA THR A 230 -13.82 42.99 3.87
C THR A 230 -14.44 41.67 3.42
N GLY A 231 -13.65 40.63 3.31
CA GLY A 231 -14.11 39.34 2.82
C GLY A 231 -13.33 38.15 3.40
N LYS A 232 -13.65 36.98 2.91
CA LYS A 232 -12.95 35.73 3.27
C LYS A 232 -12.32 35.12 2.02
N ILE A 233 -11.11 34.61 2.16
CA ILE A 233 -10.46 33.76 1.16
C ILE A 233 -10.54 32.32 1.62
N ASN A 234 -11.06 31.47 0.75
CA ASN A 234 -10.97 30.03 0.84
C ASN A 234 -9.89 29.56 -0.13
N LEU A 235 -8.83 28.99 0.40
CA LEU A 235 -7.71 28.45 -0.36
C LEU A 235 -7.70 26.94 -0.19
N SER A 236 -7.50 26.19 -1.27
CA SER A 236 -7.24 24.74 -1.17
C SER A 236 -6.07 24.33 -2.07
N TYR A 237 -5.37 23.29 -1.66
CA TYR A 237 -4.26 22.70 -2.41
C TYR A 237 -3.99 21.26 -1.95
N LEU A 238 -3.31 20.49 -2.79
CA LEU A 238 -2.87 19.13 -2.49
C LEU A 238 -1.52 19.13 -1.79
N VAL A 239 -1.33 18.14 -0.92
CA VAL A 239 -0.06 17.81 -0.25
C VAL A 239 0.19 16.31 -0.38
N SER A 240 1.46 15.91 -0.58
CA SER A 240 1.83 14.51 -0.80
C SER A 240 2.10 13.73 0.49
N ASN A 241 2.49 14.43 1.57
CA ASN A 241 2.99 13.80 2.80
C ASN A 241 1.88 13.49 3.81
N ALA A 242 0.79 12.94 3.32
CA ALA A 242 -0.32 12.46 4.09
C ALA A 242 -0.99 11.30 3.35
N GLY A 243 -1.83 10.54 4.05
CA GLY A 243 -2.60 9.48 3.43
C GLY A 243 -3.38 8.68 4.45
N TRP A 244 -4.11 7.69 3.93
CA TRP A 244 -4.80 6.73 4.78
C TRP A 244 -4.74 5.33 4.19
N VAL A 245 -4.81 4.34 5.08
CA VAL A 245 -4.85 2.93 4.73
C VAL A 245 -6.13 2.33 5.30
N PRO A 246 -6.93 1.64 4.49
CA PRO A 246 -8.12 0.95 4.96
C PRO A 246 -7.77 -0.27 5.80
N LEU A 247 -8.56 -0.50 6.85
CA LEU A 247 -8.48 -1.67 7.71
C LEU A 247 -9.89 -2.07 8.13
N TYR A 248 -10.17 -3.36 8.13
CA TYR A 248 -11.44 -3.91 8.59
C TYR A 248 -11.24 -4.74 9.84
N ASP A 249 -12.18 -4.65 10.78
CA ASP A 249 -12.36 -5.66 11.81
C ASP A 249 -13.70 -6.35 11.57
N LEU A 250 -13.65 -7.67 11.43
CA LEU A 250 -14.81 -8.54 11.31
C LEU A 250 -15.03 -9.23 12.65
N ARG A 251 -16.13 -8.92 13.30
CA ARG A 251 -16.48 -9.50 14.59
C ARG A 251 -17.73 -10.37 14.42
N THR A 252 -17.62 -11.63 14.72
CA THR A 252 -18.74 -12.55 14.61
C THR A 252 -18.98 -13.31 15.91
N ASP A 253 -20.26 -13.49 16.21
CA ASP A 253 -20.77 -14.44 17.16
C ASP A 253 -21.49 -15.52 16.35
N ILE A 254 -20.96 -16.74 16.36
CA ILE A 254 -21.45 -17.87 15.56
C ILE A 254 -22.92 -18.18 15.87
N GLY A 255 -23.39 -17.85 17.09
CA GLY A 255 -24.76 -18.09 17.52
C GLY A 255 -25.82 -17.18 16.89
N THR A 256 -25.44 -16.02 16.34
CA THR A 256 -26.39 -14.98 15.93
C THR A 256 -26.58 -14.87 14.41
N ASN A 257 -25.79 -15.57 13.58
CA ASN A 257 -25.75 -15.41 12.12
C ASN A 257 -25.53 -13.95 11.67
N LYS A 258 -24.85 -13.16 12.50
CA LYS A 258 -24.47 -11.78 12.21
C LYS A 258 -22.99 -11.60 12.31
N MET A 259 -22.48 -10.69 11.50
CA MET A 259 -21.09 -10.23 11.53
C MET A 259 -21.08 -8.71 11.60
N ASN A 260 -20.43 -8.18 12.59
CA ASN A 260 -20.21 -6.74 12.69
C ASN A 260 -18.93 -6.37 11.92
N LEU A 261 -19.06 -5.50 10.94
CA LEU A 261 -17.96 -4.94 10.16
C LEU A 261 -17.62 -3.55 10.69
N ASN A 262 -16.44 -3.40 11.26
CA ASN A 262 -15.84 -2.11 11.59
C ASN A 262 -14.89 -1.70 10.48
N TYR A 263 -15.26 -0.69 9.70
CA TYR A 263 -14.42 -0.09 8.66
C TYR A 263 -13.64 1.08 9.26
N LYS A 264 -12.31 0.98 9.25
CA LYS A 264 -11.38 1.92 9.86
C LYS A 264 -10.45 2.53 8.81
N ALA A 265 -10.02 3.76 9.05
CA ALA A 265 -8.92 4.40 8.33
C ALA A 265 -7.73 4.59 9.27
N GLN A 266 -6.59 4.09 8.91
CA GLN A 266 -5.32 4.48 9.52
C GLN A 266 -4.81 5.72 8.81
N VAL A 267 -5.01 6.87 9.44
CA VAL A 267 -4.64 8.19 8.90
C VAL A 267 -3.25 8.55 9.40
N TYR A 268 -2.39 9.03 8.51
CA TYR A 268 -1.06 9.55 8.84
C TYR A 268 -0.81 10.87 8.10
N GLN A 269 -0.03 11.76 8.70
CA GLN A 269 0.36 13.01 8.05
C GLN A 269 1.69 13.53 8.58
N ASN A 270 2.46 14.13 7.67
CA ASN A 270 3.67 14.90 7.93
C ASN A 270 3.73 16.10 6.98
N THR A 271 2.68 16.93 7.03
CA THR A 271 2.49 18.05 6.10
C THR A 271 3.16 19.33 6.55
N GLY A 272 3.86 19.32 7.70
CA GLY A 272 4.45 20.49 8.32
C GLY A 272 3.44 21.42 9.02
N LEU A 273 2.15 21.04 9.00
CA LEU A 273 1.07 21.75 9.69
C LEU A 273 0.31 20.78 10.60
N GLU A 274 0.04 21.18 11.83
CA GLU A 274 -0.93 20.49 12.67
C GLU A 274 -2.33 20.71 12.10
N TRP A 275 -3.11 19.63 11.94
CA TRP A 275 -4.53 19.71 11.61
C TRP A 275 -5.32 19.80 12.90
N LYS A 276 -5.58 21.01 13.36
CA LYS A 276 -6.25 21.26 14.64
C LYS A 276 -7.73 21.54 14.42
N ASP A 277 -8.58 20.77 15.09
CA ASP A 277 -10.04 20.91 15.09
C ASP A 277 -10.64 20.97 13.66
N VAL A 278 -10.10 20.16 12.74
CA VAL A 278 -10.50 20.13 11.34
C VAL A 278 -11.66 19.19 11.10
N LYS A 279 -12.50 19.48 10.10
CA LYS A 279 -13.45 18.53 9.52
C LYS A 279 -12.70 17.57 8.61
N LEU A 280 -12.78 16.29 8.95
CA LEU A 280 -12.07 15.25 8.24
C LEU A 280 -12.98 14.55 7.23
N THR A 281 -12.51 14.42 5.99
CA THR A 281 -13.14 13.60 4.94
C THR A 281 -12.15 12.54 4.49
N ILE A 282 -12.52 11.28 4.58
CA ILE A 282 -11.74 10.16 4.03
C ILE A 282 -12.27 9.86 2.63
N SER A 283 -11.43 9.87 1.62
CA SER A 283 -11.84 9.66 0.22
C SER A 283 -11.12 8.46 -0.38
N THR A 284 -11.87 7.60 -1.07
CA THR A 284 -11.31 6.49 -1.85
C THR A 284 -10.77 6.94 -3.22
N ASN A 285 -10.96 8.22 -3.57
CA ASN A 285 -10.38 8.79 -4.79
C ASN A 285 -8.85 8.89 -4.67
N ASN A 286 -8.16 8.84 -5.81
CA ASN A 286 -6.73 9.11 -5.89
C ASN A 286 -6.48 10.24 -6.90
N PRO A 287 -6.16 11.47 -6.44
CA PRO A 287 -5.91 12.60 -7.33
C PRO A 287 -4.61 12.47 -8.15
N TYR A 288 -3.69 11.61 -7.72
CA TYR A 288 -2.41 11.38 -8.40
C TYR A 288 -2.47 10.27 -9.46
N GLN A 289 -3.60 9.58 -9.59
CA GLN A 289 -3.77 8.53 -10.58
C GLN A 289 -4.00 9.12 -11.98
N ASN A 290 -3.31 8.59 -12.98
CA ASN A 290 -3.55 8.98 -14.37
C ASN A 290 -4.97 8.55 -14.79
N LYS A 291 -5.80 9.53 -15.17
CA LYS A 291 -7.19 9.33 -15.61
C LYS A 291 -7.33 9.34 -17.14
N THR A 292 -6.22 9.21 -17.87
CA THR A 292 -6.25 9.17 -19.34
C THR A 292 -6.84 7.85 -19.80
N LYS A 293 -7.87 7.91 -20.64
CA LYS A 293 -8.50 6.73 -21.24
C LYS A 293 -7.49 5.98 -22.11
N PRO A 294 -7.29 4.67 -21.90
CA PRO A 294 -6.46 3.87 -22.78
C PRO A 294 -7.07 3.78 -24.17
N THR A 295 -6.23 3.82 -25.20
CA THR A 295 -6.62 3.64 -26.61
C THR A 295 -6.04 2.36 -27.14
N LEU A 296 -6.87 1.54 -27.81
CA LEU A 296 -6.42 0.37 -28.52
C LEU A 296 -5.82 0.79 -29.86
N HIS A 297 -4.60 0.30 -30.11
CA HIS A 297 -3.97 0.39 -31.41
C HIS A 297 -4.18 -0.90 -32.21
N PRO A 298 -4.20 -0.87 -33.56
CA PRO A 298 -4.30 -2.08 -34.36
C PRO A 298 -3.22 -3.09 -34.00
N TRP A 299 -3.63 -4.33 -33.73
CA TRP A 299 -2.73 -5.45 -33.46
C TRP A 299 -2.54 -6.23 -34.76
N TYR A 300 -1.36 -6.07 -35.41
CA TYR A 300 -0.98 -6.76 -36.61
C TYR A 300 -0.32 -8.10 -36.24
N ILE A 301 -0.85 -9.20 -36.79
CA ILE A 301 -0.25 -10.54 -36.66
C ILE A 301 0.50 -10.80 -37.94
N ASP A 302 1.76 -11.27 -37.84
CA ASP A 302 2.58 -11.72 -38.95
C ASP A 302 3.27 -13.03 -38.59
N TYR A 303 3.76 -13.76 -39.62
CA TYR A 303 4.48 -15.00 -39.40
C TYR A 303 5.83 -14.74 -38.76
N TYR A 304 6.20 -15.61 -37.81
CA TYR A 304 7.53 -15.59 -37.21
C TYR A 304 8.56 -15.98 -38.28
N ALA A 305 9.22 -15.01 -38.90
CA ALA A 305 10.43 -15.27 -39.69
C ALA A 305 11.59 -15.45 -38.70
N TYR A 306 12.17 -16.64 -38.63
CA TYR A 306 13.43 -16.89 -37.95
C TYR A 306 14.50 -16.06 -38.64
N ARG A 307 14.73 -14.84 -38.13
CA ARG A 307 15.84 -14.01 -38.54
C ARG A 307 17.06 -14.47 -37.73
N ASN A 308 17.95 -15.24 -38.33
CA ASN A 308 19.30 -15.44 -37.80
C ASN A 308 19.97 -14.06 -37.72
N GLN A 309 19.85 -13.37 -36.62
CA GLN A 309 20.63 -12.19 -36.35
C GLN A 309 21.99 -12.66 -35.81
N ASN A 310 23.00 -12.59 -36.69
CA ASN A 310 24.37 -12.41 -36.23
C ASN A 310 24.41 -11.06 -35.51
N ILE A 311 24.31 -11.07 -34.18
CA ILE A 311 24.41 -9.88 -33.36
C ILE A 311 25.88 -9.50 -33.31
N ASN A 312 26.28 -8.53 -34.13
CA ASN A 312 27.50 -7.76 -33.89
C ASN A 312 27.32 -6.92 -32.62
N TYR A 313 28.04 -7.30 -31.57
CA TYR A 313 28.15 -6.52 -30.34
C TYR A 313 28.96 -5.24 -30.58
N ASN A 314 28.33 -4.19 -31.08
CA ASN A 314 28.83 -2.82 -31.04
C ASN A 314 27.67 -1.85 -31.22
N ASP A 315 26.83 -1.71 -30.20
CA ASP A 315 26.02 -0.49 -29.99
C ASP A 315 25.65 -0.41 -28.51
N ALA A 316 26.49 0.33 -27.78
CA ALA A 316 26.25 0.72 -26.42
C ALA A 316 25.34 1.96 -26.43
N ASN A 317 24.03 1.81 -26.54
CA ASN A 317 23.04 2.84 -26.15
C ASN A 317 21.62 2.27 -26.29
N ALA A 318 21.20 1.46 -25.31
CA ALA A 318 19.79 1.20 -25.09
C ALA A 318 19.44 1.67 -23.67
N PRO A 319 18.44 2.54 -23.49
CA PRO A 319 18.01 2.92 -22.14
C PRO A 319 17.33 1.73 -21.47
N ALA A 320 17.90 1.30 -20.34
CA ALA A 320 17.32 0.28 -19.48
C ALA A 320 15.98 0.77 -18.93
N MET A 321 14.89 0.12 -19.33
CA MET A 321 13.62 0.24 -18.61
C MET A 321 13.77 -0.42 -17.25
N MET A 322 13.88 0.39 -16.20
CA MET A 322 13.80 -0.06 -14.81
C MET A 322 12.39 -0.61 -14.54
N LYS A 323 12.26 -1.92 -14.42
CA LYS A 323 11.15 -2.53 -13.69
C LYS A 323 11.36 -2.23 -12.21
N LYS A 324 10.56 -1.33 -11.68
CA LYS A 324 10.49 -1.04 -10.25
C LYS A 324 9.65 -2.14 -9.61
N GLU A 325 10.30 -3.16 -9.06
CA GLU A 325 9.65 -4.08 -8.13
C GLU A 325 9.35 -3.33 -6.83
N MET A 326 8.07 -3.32 -6.46
CA MET A 326 7.63 -2.84 -5.15
C MET A 326 7.98 -3.90 -4.11
N GLU A 327 9.01 -3.65 -3.32
CA GLU A 327 9.26 -4.38 -2.08
C GLU A 327 8.17 -4.02 -1.06
N VAL A 328 7.38 -5.02 -0.70
CA VAL A 328 6.46 -4.94 0.43
C VAL A 328 7.28 -5.15 1.71
N ILE A 329 7.58 -4.08 2.41
CA ILE A 329 8.19 -4.14 3.74
C ILE A 329 7.08 -4.46 4.74
N SER A 330 7.06 -5.70 5.22
CA SER A 330 6.19 -6.10 6.32
C SER A 330 6.85 -5.74 7.66
N TYR A 331 6.32 -4.72 8.33
CA TYR A 331 6.61 -4.47 9.74
C TYR A 331 5.59 -5.21 10.60
N SER A 332 6.03 -6.25 11.28
CA SER A 332 5.25 -6.88 12.34
C SER A 332 5.51 -6.16 13.66
N ASN A 333 4.58 -5.33 14.10
CA ASN A 333 4.52 -4.87 15.48
C ASN A 333 3.40 -5.63 16.18
N SER A 334 3.79 -6.55 17.05
CA SER A 334 2.90 -7.22 17.98
C SER A 334 2.53 -6.27 19.11
N ILE A 335 1.27 -5.84 19.14
CA ILE A 335 0.70 -5.14 20.29
C ILE A 335 -0.09 -6.18 21.10
N THR A 336 0.40 -6.47 22.30
CA THR A 336 -0.31 -7.23 23.32
C THR A 336 -1.42 -6.36 23.90
N THR A 337 -2.68 -6.71 23.62
CA THR A 337 -3.83 -6.12 24.30
C THR A 337 -4.32 -7.07 25.38
N ASN A 338 -4.23 -6.63 26.64
CA ASN A 338 -4.87 -7.27 27.78
C ASN A 338 -6.39 -7.10 27.66
N GLY A 339 -7.10 -8.22 27.58
CA GLY A 339 -8.55 -8.24 27.57
C GLY A 339 -9.14 -7.99 28.96
N TYR A 340 -9.98 -6.98 29.05
CA TYR A 340 -10.97 -6.84 30.13
C TYR A 340 -12.35 -6.92 29.51
N SER A 341 -13.10 -7.93 29.93
CA SER A 341 -14.52 -8.07 29.64
C SER A 341 -15.28 -7.25 30.67
N LEU A 342 -15.88 -6.15 30.23
CA LEU A 342 -16.95 -5.46 30.95
C LEU A 342 -18.07 -5.26 29.93
N GLU A 343 -19.29 -5.66 30.32
CA GLU A 343 -20.52 -5.25 29.63
C GLU A 343 -20.65 -3.72 29.76
N GLU A 344 -20.13 -2.98 28.79
CA GLU A 344 -20.32 -1.55 28.65
C GLU A 344 -21.30 -1.30 27.51
N LYS A 345 -22.23 -0.37 27.76
CA LYS A 345 -23.02 0.27 26.69
C LYS A 345 -22.03 0.75 25.62
N ASP A 346 -22.28 0.37 24.40
CA ASP A 346 -21.43 0.76 23.27
C ASP A 346 -21.16 2.25 23.30
N ALA A 347 -19.89 2.61 23.40
CA ALA A 347 -19.49 4.00 23.38
C ALA A 347 -19.80 4.60 22.01
N VAL A 348 -20.36 5.81 21.99
CA VAL A 348 -20.60 6.56 20.75
C VAL A 348 -19.25 6.77 20.05
N THR A 349 -19.15 6.38 18.80
CA THR A 349 -17.90 6.37 18.01
C THR A 349 -17.95 7.39 16.87
N SER A 350 -16.83 7.65 16.21
CA SER A 350 -16.78 8.52 15.03
C SER A 350 -17.65 8.03 13.87
N ALA A 351 -17.93 6.73 13.79
CA ALA A 351 -18.82 6.17 12.79
C ALA A 351 -20.25 6.71 12.89
N ASP A 352 -20.73 7.02 14.10
CA ASP A 352 -22.08 7.57 14.34
C ASP A 352 -22.23 9.00 13.82
N PHE A 353 -21.12 9.69 13.58
CA PHE A 353 -21.03 11.04 13.03
C PHE A 353 -20.48 11.07 11.60
N THR A 354 -20.47 9.92 10.91
CA THR A 354 -19.90 9.82 9.56
C THR A 354 -21.01 9.72 8.52
N THR A 355 -21.00 10.65 7.58
CA THR A 355 -21.90 10.65 6.41
C THR A 355 -21.17 10.13 5.18
N VAL A 356 -21.72 9.10 4.53
CA VAL A 356 -21.17 8.53 3.30
C VAL A 356 -21.75 9.23 2.09
N VAL A 357 -20.90 9.84 1.27
CA VAL A 357 -21.27 10.45 -0.02
C VAL A 357 -20.67 9.62 -1.13
N ARG A 358 -21.51 9.09 -2.02
CA ARG A 358 -21.05 8.32 -3.19
C ARG A 358 -20.98 9.22 -4.41
N ASN A 359 -19.80 9.31 -4.99
CA ASN A 359 -19.57 9.94 -6.29
C ASN A 359 -19.57 8.84 -7.37
N LEU A 360 -19.57 9.22 -8.65
CA LEU A 360 -19.58 8.24 -9.76
C LEU A 360 -18.43 7.22 -9.73
N THR A 361 -17.31 7.57 -9.15
CA THR A 361 -16.07 6.74 -9.17
C THR A 361 -15.41 6.56 -7.82
N SER A 362 -15.98 7.11 -6.73
CA SER A 362 -15.37 7.11 -5.40
C SER A 362 -16.40 7.28 -4.30
N ALA A 363 -16.05 6.86 -3.09
CA ALA A 363 -16.80 7.13 -1.89
C ALA A 363 -16.05 8.15 -1.02
N GLU A 364 -16.79 9.04 -0.38
CA GLU A 364 -16.28 9.99 0.61
C GLU A 364 -17.02 9.77 1.94
N PHE A 365 -16.24 9.65 3.00
CA PHE A 365 -16.72 9.51 4.36
C PHE A 365 -16.47 10.83 5.08
N LYS A 366 -17.50 11.64 5.23
CA LYS A 366 -17.42 12.95 5.91
C LYS A 366 -17.70 12.77 7.38
N ILE A 367 -16.76 13.16 8.21
CA ILE A 367 -16.82 13.03 9.66
C ILE A 367 -17.16 14.40 10.25
N ASP A 368 -18.30 14.52 10.90
CA ASP A 368 -18.81 15.80 11.38
C ASP A 368 -18.19 16.25 12.70
N ILE A 369 -17.56 15.34 13.46
CA ILE A 369 -16.80 15.70 14.65
C ILE A 369 -15.42 16.22 14.28
N PRO A 370 -14.91 17.27 14.97
CA PRO A 370 -13.60 17.82 14.68
C PRO A 370 -12.48 16.86 15.10
N TYR A 371 -11.43 16.79 14.29
CA TYR A 371 -10.23 15.99 14.54
C TYR A 371 -9.00 16.88 14.68
N THR A 372 -8.10 16.48 15.60
CA THR A 372 -6.77 17.07 15.72
C THR A 372 -5.73 15.98 15.44
N ILE A 373 -4.94 16.18 14.37
CA ILE A 373 -3.90 15.23 13.93
C ILE A 373 -2.57 16.00 13.83
N PRO A 374 -1.59 15.71 14.70
CA PRO A 374 -0.27 16.35 14.65
C PRO A 374 0.52 15.94 13.40
N SER A 375 1.47 16.79 13.01
CA SER A 375 2.35 16.53 11.87
C SER A 375 3.61 15.77 12.33
N ASN A 376 3.45 14.45 12.57
CA ASN A 376 4.52 13.59 13.12
C ASN A 376 4.61 12.22 12.46
N ASN A 377 3.81 11.99 11.41
CA ASN A 377 3.71 10.71 10.70
C ASN A 377 3.24 9.52 11.56
N GLU A 378 2.69 9.76 12.74
CA GLU A 378 2.04 8.70 13.52
C GLU A 378 0.72 8.30 12.90
N GLN A 379 0.35 7.03 13.09
CA GLN A 379 -0.91 6.49 12.57
C GLN A 379 -2.04 6.72 13.56
N HIS A 380 -3.08 7.40 13.12
CA HIS A 380 -4.29 7.66 13.87
C HIS A 380 -5.43 6.79 13.34
N MET A 381 -6.01 5.98 14.21
CA MET A 381 -7.12 5.11 13.83
C MET A 381 -8.44 5.87 13.89
N VAL A 382 -9.10 6.01 12.76
CA VAL A 382 -10.41 6.66 12.62
C VAL A 382 -11.44 5.61 12.22
N LEU A 383 -12.49 5.42 13.00
CA LEU A 383 -13.58 4.54 12.65
C LEU A 383 -14.51 5.26 11.66
N ILE A 384 -14.64 4.71 10.44
CA ILE A 384 -15.41 5.30 9.34
C ILE A 384 -16.85 4.81 9.35
N LYS A 385 -17.04 3.50 9.56
CA LYS A 385 -18.36 2.87 9.50
C LYS A 385 -18.39 1.64 10.40
N ASN A 386 -19.53 1.47 11.08
CA ASN A 386 -19.88 0.26 11.80
C ASN A 386 -21.17 -0.27 11.19
N THR A 387 -21.21 -1.53 10.77
CA THR A 387 -22.36 -2.10 10.10
C THR A 387 -22.50 -3.57 10.43
N ASP A 388 -23.71 -3.97 10.82
CA ASP A 388 -24.05 -5.37 10.95
C ASP A 388 -24.41 -5.96 9.60
N LEU A 389 -23.83 -7.10 9.29
CA LEU A 389 -24.03 -7.83 8.04
C LEU A 389 -24.73 -9.16 8.34
N ASP A 390 -25.70 -9.48 7.51
CA ASP A 390 -26.28 -10.82 7.50
C ASP A 390 -25.29 -11.78 6.84
N VAL A 391 -24.97 -12.87 7.53
CA VAL A 391 -23.95 -13.82 7.13
C VAL A 391 -24.50 -15.22 7.12
N LYS A 392 -24.18 -15.94 6.06
CA LYS A 392 -24.34 -17.40 6.02
C LYS A 392 -23.02 -18.06 6.43
N PHE A 393 -23.04 -18.85 7.50
CA PHE A 393 -21.92 -19.67 7.88
C PHE A 393 -22.04 -21.06 7.27
N LYS A 394 -20.94 -21.52 6.67
CA LYS A 394 -20.80 -22.91 6.23
C LYS A 394 -19.39 -23.39 6.53
N TYR A 395 -19.26 -24.70 6.64
CA TYR A 395 -17.96 -25.35 6.77
C TYR A 395 -17.43 -25.75 5.40
N PHE A 396 -16.13 -25.67 5.22
CA PHE A 396 -15.46 -25.93 3.96
C PHE A 396 -14.19 -26.74 4.18
N THR A 397 -13.96 -27.76 3.36
CA THR A 397 -12.75 -28.57 3.44
C THR A 397 -12.32 -29.10 2.08
N VAL A 398 -11.01 -29.20 1.89
CA VAL A 398 -10.38 -29.83 0.72
C VAL A 398 -9.39 -30.90 1.21
N PRO A 399 -9.86 -32.09 1.61
CA PRO A 399 -9.02 -33.10 2.28
C PRO A 399 -7.84 -33.60 1.45
N LYS A 400 -7.85 -33.36 0.14
CA LYS A 400 -6.71 -33.62 -0.77
C LYS A 400 -5.52 -32.71 -0.48
N LEU A 401 -5.76 -31.47 -0.02
CA LEU A 401 -4.75 -30.44 0.21
C LEU A 401 -4.46 -30.24 1.71
N ASP A 402 -5.50 -30.13 2.53
CA ASP A 402 -5.42 -29.96 3.96
C ASP A 402 -6.59 -30.71 4.63
N HIS A 403 -6.29 -31.50 5.67
CA HIS A 403 -7.31 -32.24 6.43
C HIS A 403 -8.12 -31.36 7.38
N SER A 404 -7.79 -30.09 7.50
CA SER A 404 -8.52 -29.13 8.34
C SER A 404 -9.86 -28.74 7.71
N VAL A 405 -10.83 -28.46 8.58
CA VAL A 405 -12.10 -27.87 8.18
C VAL A 405 -12.11 -26.40 8.56
N TYR A 406 -12.52 -25.58 7.63
CA TYR A 406 -12.56 -24.13 7.78
C TYR A 406 -13.99 -23.65 7.94
N LEU A 407 -14.22 -22.76 8.90
CA LEU A 407 -15.46 -22.01 8.98
C LEU A 407 -15.38 -20.88 7.95
N VAL A 408 -16.35 -20.79 7.08
CA VAL A 408 -16.44 -19.78 6.02
C VAL A 408 -17.72 -18.97 6.22
N ALA A 409 -17.57 -17.66 6.19
CA ALA A 409 -18.67 -16.70 6.17
C ALA A 409 -18.91 -16.25 4.73
N GLU A 410 -20.14 -16.39 4.24
CA GLU A 410 -20.59 -15.84 2.96
C GLU A 410 -21.30 -14.52 3.18
N LEU A 411 -20.71 -13.46 2.62
CA LEU A 411 -21.20 -12.09 2.66
C LEU A 411 -21.77 -11.71 1.30
N SER A 412 -22.95 -11.13 1.28
CA SER A 412 -23.59 -10.59 0.07
C SER A 412 -23.73 -9.08 0.18
N LYS A 413 -24.00 -8.39 -0.94
CA LYS A 413 -24.28 -6.94 -1.01
C LYS A 413 -23.15 -6.04 -0.49
N LEU A 414 -21.90 -6.42 -0.72
CA LEU A 414 -20.73 -5.64 -0.30
C LEU A 414 -20.55 -4.36 -1.12
N ASP A 415 -21.06 -4.29 -2.33
CA ASP A 415 -21.07 -3.13 -3.21
C ASP A 415 -21.76 -1.91 -2.57
N GLU A 416 -22.77 -2.18 -1.73
CA GLU A 416 -23.49 -1.14 -0.98
C GLU A 416 -22.65 -0.50 0.14
N LEU A 417 -21.52 -1.08 0.54
CA LEU A 417 -20.72 -0.62 1.67
C LEU A 417 -19.65 0.39 1.29
N GLY A 418 -19.29 0.50 0.00
CA GLY A 418 -18.20 1.36 -0.48
C GLY A 418 -16.84 0.92 0.02
N LEU A 419 -16.63 -0.41 0.17
CA LEU A 419 -15.38 -0.98 0.60
C LEU A 419 -14.31 -0.82 -0.49
N VAL A 420 -13.05 -0.82 -0.05
CA VAL A 420 -11.86 -0.87 -0.92
C VAL A 420 -11.02 -2.09 -0.55
N PRO A 421 -10.20 -2.61 -1.47
CA PRO A 421 -9.33 -3.74 -1.17
C PRO A 421 -8.44 -3.48 0.04
N ALA A 422 -8.53 -4.33 1.08
CA ALA A 422 -7.75 -4.16 2.31
C ALA A 422 -7.71 -5.41 3.19
N LYS A 423 -6.79 -5.38 4.15
CA LYS A 423 -6.71 -6.38 5.23
C LYS A 423 -7.91 -6.28 6.17
N ALA A 424 -8.35 -7.42 6.65
CA ALA A 424 -9.39 -7.54 7.66
C ALA A 424 -8.93 -8.45 8.80
N ASN A 425 -9.01 -7.95 10.01
CA ASN A 425 -8.81 -8.73 11.22
C ASN A 425 -10.10 -9.49 11.55
N ILE A 426 -9.98 -10.75 11.93
CA ILE A 426 -11.11 -11.61 12.26
C ILE A 426 -11.14 -11.87 13.75
N PHE A 427 -12.29 -11.61 14.37
CA PHE A 427 -12.58 -11.89 15.77
C PHE A 427 -13.81 -12.78 15.84
N THR A 428 -13.70 -13.89 16.55
CA THR A 428 -14.81 -14.81 16.79
C THR A 428 -14.97 -15.00 18.29
N ASP A 429 -16.19 -14.82 18.79
CA ASP A 429 -16.52 -14.93 20.22
C ASP A 429 -15.56 -14.10 21.10
N GLY A 430 -15.22 -12.88 20.67
CA GLY A 430 -14.32 -11.96 21.34
C GLY A 430 -12.83 -12.25 21.21
N SER A 431 -12.43 -13.35 20.58
CA SER A 431 -11.03 -13.73 20.39
C SER A 431 -10.52 -13.40 18.99
N TYR A 432 -9.29 -12.91 18.87
CA TYR A 432 -8.62 -12.74 17.58
C TYR A 432 -8.27 -14.11 16.99
N VAL A 433 -8.72 -14.36 15.76
CA VAL A 433 -8.53 -15.65 15.06
C VAL A 433 -7.46 -15.56 13.97
N GLY A 434 -7.31 -14.40 13.36
CA GLY A 434 -6.36 -14.20 12.27
C GLY A 434 -6.71 -13.01 11.39
N GLU A 435 -6.04 -12.92 10.25
CA GLU A 435 -6.29 -11.90 9.25
C GLU A 435 -6.69 -12.52 7.91
N THR A 436 -7.46 -11.77 7.13
CA THR A 436 -7.81 -12.09 5.74
C THR A 436 -7.70 -10.84 4.87
N TYR A 437 -7.96 -10.98 3.58
CA TYR A 437 -7.98 -9.86 2.65
C TYR A 437 -9.36 -9.76 2.02
N ILE A 438 -9.97 -8.58 2.09
CA ILE A 438 -11.24 -8.29 1.42
C ILE A 438 -10.93 -7.55 0.12
N ASP A 439 -11.40 -8.11 -0.99
CA ASP A 439 -11.38 -7.46 -2.29
C ASP A 439 -12.82 -7.35 -2.85
N PRO A 440 -13.47 -6.21 -2.68
CA PRO A 440 -14.85 -6.02 -3.17
C PRO A 440 -14.93 -5.85 -4.69
N THR A 441 -13.79 -5.82 -5.40
CA THR A 441 -13.74 -5.71 -6.87
C THR A 441 -13.89 -7.06 -7.57
N THR A 442 -13.99 -8.16 -6.82
CA THR A 442 -14.29 -9.48 -7.38
C THR A 442 -15.70 -9.48 -7.97
N ILE A 443 -15.83 -10.12 -9.13
CA ILE A 443 -17.07 -10.14 -9.95
C ILE A 443 -18.19 -10.96 -9.29
N ASP A 444 -17.87 -11.71 -8.23
CA ASP A 444 -18.83 -12.57 -7.55
C ASP A 444 -19.76 -11.76 -6.64
N ASP A 445 -21.08 -12.01 -6.75
CA ASP A 445 -22.11 -11.39 -5.91
C ASP A 445 -21.96 -11.71 -4.41
N THR A 446 -21.15 -12.71 -4.07
CA THR A 446 -20.87 -13.16 -2.71
C THR A 446 -19.38 -13.26 -2.44
N LEU A 447 -18.93 -12.68 -1.34
CA LEU A 447 -17.58 -12.82 -0.82
C LEU A 447 -17.53 -13.94 0.23
N SER A 448 -16.68 -14.93 0.00
CA SER A 448 -16.43 -16.01 0.97
C SER A 448 -15.18 -15.69 1.79
N LEU A 449 -15.36 -15.54 3.09
CA LEU A 449 -14.29 -15.23 4.04
C LEU A 449 -14.00 -16.43 4.94
N SER A 450 -12.75 -16.88 4.97
CA SER A 450 -12.34 -17.91 5.95
C SER A 450 -12.16 -17.28 7.33
N LEU A 451 -12.92 -17.81 8.30
CA LEU A 451 -12.85 -17.38 9.70
C LEU A 451 -11.89 -18.24 10.53
N GLY A 452 -11.15 -19.14 9.89
CA GLY A 452 -10.20 -20.02 10.54
C GLY A 452 -10.62 -21.48 10.58
N LYS A 453 -9.80 -22.30 11.24
CA LYS A 453 -9.98 -23.75 11.34
C LYS A 453 -10.85 -24.10 12.57
N ASP A 454 -11.82 -25.01 12.38
CA ASP A 454 -12.58 -25.56 13.49
C ASP A 454 -12.10 -26.99 13.79
N PRO A 455 -11.41 -27.22 14.91
CA PRO A 455 -10.88 -28.55 15.28
C PRO A 455 -11.98 -29.56 15.69
N ASN A 456 -13.21 -29.08 15.89
CA ASN A 456 -14.34 -29.95 16.26
C ASN A 456 -14.98 -30.63 15.05
N ILE A 457 -14.48 -30.40 13.85
CA ILE A 457 -14.91 -31.14 12.66
C ILE A 457 -13.66 -31.78 12.05
N VAL A 458 -13.70 -33.09 11.91
CA VAL A 458 -12.57 -33.91 11.50
C VAL A 458 -12.84 -34.50 10.14
N THR A 459 -11.86 -34.39 9.22
CA THR A 459 -11.91 -35.05 7.93
C THR A 459 -10.73 -35.99 7.76
N LYS A 460 -10.98 -37.10 7.04
CA LYS A 460 -9.96 -38.07 6.70
C LYS A 460 -10.14 -38.59 5.28
N ARG A 461 -9.14 -38.38 4.44
CA ARG A 461 -9.08 -38.89 3.07
C ARG A 461 -8.21 -40.15 3.03
N THR A 462 -8.71 -41.22 2.48
CA THR A 462 -8.00 -42.52 2.44
C THR A 462 -8.08 -43.10 1.03
N LEU A 463 -6.93 -43.50 0.48
CA LEU A 463 -6.88 -44.29 -0.75
C LEU A 463 -7.20 -45.76 -0.43
N LEU A 464 -8.21 -46.33 -1.07
CA LEU A 464 -8.59 -47.73 -0.96
C LEU A 464 -7.66 -48.61 -1.80
N LYS A 465 -6.48 -48.95 -1.28
CA LYS A 465 -5.45 -49.72 -1.97
C LYS A 465 -5.93 -51.06 -2.49
N LYS A 466 -6.84 -51.74 -1.75
CA LYS A 466 -7.41 -53.06 -2.17
C LYS A 466 -8.33 -52.94 -3.37
N GLU A 467 -8.94 -51.80 -3.58
CA GLU A 467 -9.91 -51.56 -4.64
C GLU A 467 -9.31 -50.75 -5.81
N SER A 468 -8.13 -50.13 -5.61
CA SER A 468 -7.36 -49.46 -6.62
C SER A 468 -6.49 -50.47 -7.38
N LYS A 469 -6.71 -50.64 -8.69
CA LYS A 469 -6.09 -51.69 -9.50
C LYS A 469 -5.60 -51.15 -10.83
N ASP A 470 -4.48 -51.74 -11.27
CA ASP A 470 -3.96 -51.55 -12.62
C ASP A 470 -4.29 -52.79 -13.43
N LYS A 471 -4.88 -52.65 -14.60
CA LYS A 471 -5.18 -53.70 -15.56
C LYS A 471 -4.63 -53.36 -16.92
N ILE A 472 -4.10 -54.35 -17.62
CA ILE A 472 -3.70 -54.22 -19.02
C ILE A 472 -4.81 -54.83 -19.87
N LEU A 473 -5.36 -54.03 -20.77
CA LEU A 473 -6.39 -54.42 -21.72
C LEU A 473 -5.85 -54.15 -23.14
N ASN A 474 -5.40 -55.21 -23.84
CA ASN A 474 -4.74 -55.10 -25.13
C ASN A 474 -3.53 -54.13 -25.10
N ASP A 475 -3.60 -53.01 -25.83
CA ASP A 475 -2.54 -51.99 -25.92
C ASP A 475 -2.74 -50.84 -24.95
N LYS A 476 -3.76 -50.91 -24.07
CA LYS A 476 -4.08 -49.86 -23.09
C LYS A 476 -3.85 -50.35 -21.67
N MET A 477 -3.37 -49.46 -20.84
CA MET A 477 -3.35 -49.61 -19.39
C MET A 477 -4.56 -48.88 -18.78
N GLU A 478 -5.31 -49.59 -17.96
CA GLU A 478 -6.42 -49.03 -17.19
C GLU A 478 -6.01 -48.99 -15.71
N ARG A 479 -5.99 -47.79 -15.14
CA ARG A 479 -5.72 -47.55 -13.70
C ARG A 479 -6.99 -47.10 -13.03
N THR A 480 -7.43 -47.80 -12.01
CA THR A 480 -8.58 -47.46 -11.19
C THR A 480 -8.10 -46.96 -9.84
N MET A 481 -8.52 -45.75 -9.46
CA MET A 481 -8.21 -45.14 -8.17
C MET A 481 -9.52 -44.91 -7.44
N LYS A 482 -9.60 -45.39 -6.17
CA LYS A 482 -10.76 -45.21 -5.32
C LYS A 482 -10.35 -44.59 -4.00
N TYR A 483 -11.13 -43.65 -3.54
CA TYR A 483 -10.91 -42.90 -2.32
C TYR A 483 -12.18 -42.91 -1.46
N THR A 484 -11.97 -42.79 -0.15
CA THR A 484 -13.01 -42.57 0.85
C THR A 484 -12.66 -41.28 1.60
N ILE A 485 -13.63 -40.39 1.75
CA ILE A 485 -13.55 -39.24 2.65
C ILE A 485 -14.54 -39.45 3.79
N GLU A 486 -14.03 -39.52 4.98
CA GLU A 486 -14.85 -39.54 6.21
C GLU A 486 -14.90 -38.13 6.77
N VAL A 487 -16.10 -37.60 7.05
CA VAL A 487 -16.34 -36.30 7.69
C VAL A 487 -17.10 -36.55 8.97
N LYS A 488 -16.58 -36.06 10.10
CA LYS A 488 -17.17 -36.26 11.42
C LYS A 488 -17.39 -34.91 12.12
N ASN A 489 -18.63 -34.65 12.53
CA ASN A 489 -19.01 -33.51 13.33
C ASN A 489 -18.94 -33.85 14.82
N LEU A 490 -18.02 -33.25 15.56
CA LEU A 490 -17.89 -33.44 17.02
C LEU A 490 -18.67 -32.38 17.83
N LYS A 491 -19.28 -31.38 17.13
CA LYS A 491 -20.05 -30.32 17.78
C LYS A 491 -21.39 -30.81 18.33
N ALA A 492 -21.95 -30.05 19.24
CA ALA A 492 -23.32 -30.28 19.76
C ALA A 492 -24.40 -29.75 18.80
N THR A 493 -24.02 -28.97 17.76
CA THR A 493 -24.92 -28.35 16.78
C THR A 493 -24.78 -29.02 15.41
N PRO A 494 -25.84 -29.08 14.60
CA PRO A 494 -25.74 -29.49 13.21
C PRO A 494 -24.95 -28.43 12.42
N ILE A 495 -24.34 -28.86 11.31
CA ILE A 495 -23.54 -28.00 10.43
C ILE A 495 -23.90 -28.24 8.97
N GLU A 496 -23.82 -27.18 8.14
CA GLU A 496 -23.75 -27.29 6.69
C GLU A 496 -22.28 -27.34 6.27
N ILE A 497 -21.89 -28.33 5.47
CA ILE A 497 -20.50 -28.51 5.03
C ILE A 497 -20.39 -28.72 3.53
N VAL A 498 -19.39 -28.09 2.93
CA VAL A 498 -18.96 -28.28 1.55
C VAL A 498 -17.61 -29.02 1.57
N VAL A 499 -17.57 -30.15 0.92
CA VAL A 499 -16.35 -30.95 0.75
C VAL A 499 -15.96 -30.92 -0.71
N LEU A 500 -14.72 -30.53 -1.00
CA LEU A 500 -14.17 -30.59 -2.35
C LEU A 500 -13.08 -31.64 -2.45
N ASP A 501 -13.08 -32.38 -3.54
CA ASP A 501 -11.96 -33.20 -4.00
C ASP A 501 -11.84 -33.06 -5.53
N GLN A 502 -10.93 -33.77 -6.14
CA GLN A 502 -10.64 -33.60 -7.55
C GLN A 502 -10.28 -34.94 -8.21
N ILE A 503 -10.86 -35.17 -9.36
CA ILE A 503 -10.39 -36.19 -10.31
C ILE A 503 -9.50 -35.52 -11.39
N PRO A 504 -8.53 -36.24 -12.00
CA PRO A 504 -7.72 -35.67 -13.06
C PRO A 504 -8.57 -35.33 -14.27
N ILE A 505 -8.11 -34.39 -15.08
CA ILE A 505 -8.64 -34.07 -16.41
C ILE A 505 -7.51 -34.20 -17.44
N THR A 506 -7.85 -34.32 -18.71
CA THR A 506 -6.85 -34.44 -19.79
C THR A 506 -7.25 -33.64 -21.02
N GLN A 507 -6.27 -33.08 -21.69
CA GLN A 507 -6.40 -32.50 -23.03
C GLN A 507 -5.84 -33.44 -24.13
N ASN A 508 -5.29 -34.61 -23.74
CA ASN A 508 -4.70 -35.55 -24.64
C ASN A 508 -5.75 -36.58 -25.07
N GLY A 509 -6.06 -36.66 -26.35
CA GLY A 509 -7.06 -37.58 -26.91
C GLY A 509 -6.74 -39.09 -26.76
N GLU A 510 -5.51 -39.46 -26.41
CA GLU A 510 -5.13 -40.87 -26.14
C GLU A 510 -5.44 -41.31 -24.71
N ILE A 511 -5.72 -40.33 -23.79
CA ILE A 511 -6.04 -40.57 -22.40
C ILE A 511 -7.54 -40.40 -22.22
N THR A 512 -8.18 -41.37 -21.58
CA THR A 512 -9.60 -41.29 -21.22
C THR A 512 -9.72 -41.36 -19.71
N ILE A 513 -10.53 -40.45 -19.14
CA ILE A 513 -10.79 -40.39 -17.71
C ILE A 513 -12.30 -40.56 -17.49
N GLU A 514 -12.67 -41.52 -16.64
CA GLU A 514 -14.06 -41.82 -16.28
C GLU A 514 -14.22 -41.65 -14.78
N ALA A 515 -15.15 -40.80 -14.36
CA ALA A 515 -15.53 -40.69 -12.95
C ALA A 515 -16.31 -41.93 -12.50
N MET A 516 -16.12 -42.35 -11.25
CA MET A 516 -16.76 -43.54 -10.68
C MET A 516 -17.32 -43.20 -9.30
N ASN A 517 -18.58 -43.60 -9.07
CA ASN A 517 -19.27 -43.52 -7.75
C ASN A 517 -18.93 -42.23 -7.00
N LEU A 518 -19.54 -41.12 -7.38
CA LEU A 518 -19.26 -39.84 -6.74
C LEU A 518 -20.04 -39.62 -5.41
N SER A 519 -20.72 -40.64 -4.88
CA SER A 519 -21.54 -40.54 -3.64
C SER A 519 -22.48 -39.35 -3.61
N GLY A 520 -23.08 -39.00 -4.76
CA GLY A 520 -23.97 -37.87 -4.90
C GLY A 520 -23.26 -36.51 -5.04
N GLY A 521 -21.97 -36.49 -5.23
CA GLY A 521 -21.20 -35.27 -5.54
C GLY A 521 -21.42 -34.77 -6.96
N THR A 522 -21.35 -33.48 -7.15
CA THR A 522 -21.41 -32.80 -8.45
C THR A 522 -20.02 -32.65 -9.03
N LEU A 523 -19.81 -33.13 -10.27
CA LEU A 523 -18.54 -33.00 -10.98
C LEU A 523 -18.58 -31.79 -11.91
N GLU A 524 -17.61 -30.91 -11.75
CA GLU A 524 -17.32 -29.88 -12.75
C GLU A 524 -16.33 -30.42 -13.77
N GLU A 525 -16.79 -30.74 -14.99
CA GLU A 525 -16.00 -31.42 -16.03
C GLU A 525 -14.75 -30.62 -16.46
N ARG A 526 -14.79 -29.28 -16.40
CA ARG A 526 -13.68 -28.42 -16.85
C ARG A 526 -12.49 -28.43 -15.89
N SER A 527 -12.73 -28.52 -14.60
CA SER A 527 -11.70 -28.49 -13.55
C SER A 527 -11.42 -29.87 -12.95
N GLY A 528 -12.35 -30.82 -13.13
CA GLY A 528 -12.33 -32.12 -12.47
C GLY A 528 -12.67 -32.04 -10.99
N ILE A 529 -13.15 -30.92 -10.50
CA ILE A 529 -13.55 -30.73 -9.10
C ILE A 529 -14.85 -31.47 -8.84
N VAL A 530 -14.89 -32.21 -7.75
CA VAL A 530 -16.10 -32.87 -7.23
C VAL A 530 -16.51 -32.17 -5.95
N GLU A 531 -17.72 -31.65 -5.92
CA GLU A 531 -18.32 -30.96 -4.77
C GLU A 531 -19.40 -31.81 -4.13
N TRP A 532 -19.33 -31.98 -2.82
CA TRP A 532 -20.41 -32.50 -1.97
C TRP A 532 -20.87 -31.42 -1.02
N ARG A 533 -22.17 -31.15 -1.02
CA ARG A 533 -22.80 -30.23 -0.08
C ARG A 533 -23.89 -30.95 0.70
N PHE A 534 -23.81 -30.91 2.02
CA PHE A 534 -24.77 -31.61 2.86
C PHE A 534 -24.79 -31.07 4.29
N ASP A 535 -25.92 -31.32 4.96
CA ASP A 535 -26.06 -31.11 6.39
C ASP A 535 -25.56 -32.32 7.14
N LEU A 536 -24.78 -32.08 8.21
CA LEU A 536 -24.29 -33.13 9.12
C LEU A 536 -24.79 -32.86 10.53
N LYS A 537 -25.55 -33.79 11.07
CA LYS A 537 -26.14 -33.65 12.41
C LYS A 537 -25.07 -33.57 13.49
N SER A 538 -25.48 -33.13 14.69
CA SER A 538 -24.64 -33.17 15.90
C SER A 538 -24.12 -34.57 16.17
N LYS A 539 -22.80 -34.70 16.43
CA LYS A 539 -22.12 -35.96 16.77
C LYS A 539 -22.22 -37.06 15.69
N ASP A 540 -22.57 -36.71 14.46
CA ASP A 540 -22.76 -37.63 13.34
C ASP A 540 -21.52 -37.65 12.41
N SER A 541 -21.47 -38.66 11.54
CA SER A 541 -20.41 -38.80 10.55
C SER A 541 -20.98 -39.22 9.20
N LYS A 542 -20.34 -38.81 8.11
CA LYS A 542 -20.69 -39.18 6.74
C LYS A 542 -19.45 -39.66 5.99
N VAL A 543 -19.64 -40.73 5.25
CA VAL A 543 -18.62 -41.30 4.38
C VAL A 543 -18.98 -41.03 2.93
N LEU A 544 -18.01 -40.51 2.17
CA LEU A 544 -18.12 -40.21 0.75
C LEU A 544 -17.11 -41.08 0.03
N ASP A 545 -17.60 -41.98 -0.83
CA ASP A 545 -16.77 -42.81 -1.68
C ASP A 545 -16.75 -42.22 -3.08
N PHE A 546 -15.57 -42.03 -3.66
CA PHE A 546 -15.41 -41.57 -5.03
C PHE A 546 -14.19 -42.23 -5.67
N GLY A 547 -14.15 -42.19 -6.98
CA GLY A 547 -13.02 -42.72 -7.71
C GLY A 547 -13.01 -42.29 -9.17
N TYR A 548 -11.98 -42.69 -9.83
CA TYR A 548 -11.84 -42.46 -11.26
C TYR A 548 -11.03 -43.60 -11.90
N LYS A 549 -11.22 -43.73 -13.18
CA LYS A 549 -10.52 -44.68 -14.04
C LYS A 549 -9.79 -43.90 -15.11
N VAL A 550 -8.51 -44.16 -15.27
CA VAL A 550 -7.66 -43.59 -16.33
C VAL A 550 -7.25 -44.68 -17.28
N LYS A 551 -7.54 -44.51 -18.57
CA LYS A 551 -7.10 -45.41 -19.65
C LYS A 551 -6.10 -44.65 -20.53
N HIS A 552 -4.95 -45.27 -20.78
CA HIS A 552 -3.90 -44.69 -21.62
C HIS A 552 -3.11 -45.80 -22.36
N PRO A 553 -2.33 -45.53 -23.40
CA PRO A 553 -1.44 -46.51 -24.04
C PRO A 553 -0.45 -47.10 -23.02
N LYS A 554 -0.20 -48.42 -23.10
CA LYS A 554 0.65 -49.15 -22.14
C LYS A 554 2.13 -48.76 -22.17
N ASP A 555 2.59 -48.26 -23.33
CA ASP A 555 3.96 -47.82 -23.60
C ASP A 555 4.24 -46.38 -23.07
N LYS A 556 3.22 -45.66 -22.62
CA LYS A 556 3.32 -44.30 -22.08
C LYS A 556 3.00 -44.29 -20.60
N GLN A 557 3.79 -43.57 -19.82
CA GLN A 557 3.55 -43.42 -18.38
C GLN A 557 2.69 -42.20 -18.10
N VAL A 558 1.69 -42.35 -17.23
CA VAL A 558 0.87 -41.25 -16.69
C VAL A 558 1.11 -41.17 -15.20
N TYR A 559 1.46 -39.98 -14.73
CA TYR A 559 1.63 -39.72 -13.30
C TYR A 559 0.27 -39.33 -12.69
N LEU A 560 -0.17 -40.12 -11.73
CA LEU A 560 -1.40 -39.90 -10.95
C LEU A 560 -0.98 -39.62 -9.51
N ASN A 561 -0.79 -38.35 -9.16
CA ASN A 561 -0.42 -37.92 -7.79
C ASN A 561 -1.65 -37.72 -6.93
#